data_08f843005b308260c30481b59504eb5b
#
_entry.id   08f843005b308260c30481b59504eb5b
#
_cell.length_a   1.000
_cell.length_b   1.000
_cell.length_c   1.000
_cell.angle_alpha   90.00
_cell.angle_beta   90.00
_cell.angle_gamma   90.00
#
_symmetry.space_group_name_H-M   'P 1'
#
loop_
_entity.id
_entity.type
_entity.pdbx_description
1 polymer ?
#
loop_
_entity_poly.entity_id
_entity_poly.type
_entity_poly.pdbx_seq_one_letter_code
_entity_poly.pdbx_strand_id
1 'polypeptide(L)'
;MKKSVLLPAALVVASFSLVSCAGSYSSTLTTRVLASQSVSSPTAAPGLVLIDGQNDTLVRGGISAGNSPGLMTLTPDRTILLAFDSVTNNVEVVNAARGSLAGNIPLAGPTTSMVALASNSGYAAVPTAPMIGAPAGAVEVLNLSGGGITATIGIPSAQTVVSSPDGTHLLVFSNDSNALTVVFPLQVNTGNPVTATVAGFNRPVYGVFSSDGSTAYILNCGPECAGGTASASVQALDMTTLALVGAPVAVDGATIGWLSGSTLYVAGTSTTNNLCTGQATAAATCGRLDIVDLGSMTVTGSAIITDGYHDRIDMSINGQLFIGALTCTNVGNVNNPQGEVRGCLSIYNTTNGAVVIPPDNGDVTGLQSFTTRDVVYVAEGGNLRVYDTLTDSLLVESTNNITETGTIIITGYIIDVKAIDFF
;
A
#
# COMPACT_ATOMS: atom_id res chain seq x y z
N MET A 1 -77.29 37.29 2.65
CA MET A 1 -76.35 36.94 1.56
C MET A 1 -74.96 37.40 1.95
N LYS A 2 -74.09 36.50 2.44
CA LYS A 2 -72.68 36.79 2.75
C LYS A 2 -71.80 36.10 1.70
N LYS A 3 -71.08 36.89 0.93
CA LYS A 3 -70.13 36.39 -0.06
C LYS A 3 -68.80 36.11 0.66
N SER A 4 -68.39 34.87 0.68
CA SER A 4 -67.01 34.43 1.11
C SER A 4 -66.05 34.56 -0.06
N VAL A 5 -65.00 35.35 0.14
CA VAL A 5 -63.87 35.45 -0.80
C VAL A 5 -62.83 34.45 -0.34
N LEU A 6 -62.55 33.45 -1.19
CA LEU A 6 -61.43 32.52 -1.04
C LEU A 6 -60.19 33.14 -1.68
N LEU A 7 -59.15 33.40 -0.86
CA LEU A 7 -57.80 33.71 -1.35
C LEU A 7 -57.04 32.40 -1.66
N PRO A 8 -56.39 32.29 -2.81
CA PRO A 8 -55.50 31.17 -3.03
C PRO A 8 -54.13 31.43 -2.37
N ALA A 9 -53.73 30.51 -1.48
CA ALA A 9 -52.38 30.47 -0.94
C ALA A 9 -51.41 29.99 -2.02
N ALA A 10 -50.54 30.86 -2.47
CA ALA A 10 -49.43 30.49 -3.36
C ALA A 10 -48.33 29.81 -2.53
N LEU A 11 -48.13 28.52 -2.77
CA LEU A 11 -47.05 27.74 -2.20
C LEU A 11 -45.75 28.07 -2.95
N VAL A 12 -44.88 28.86 -2.38
CA VAL A 12 -43.52 29.11 -2.91
C VAL A 12 -42.66 27.95 -2.51
N VAL A 13 -42.42 27.01 -3.45
CA VAL A 13 -41.44 25.99 -3.28
C VAL A 13 -40.05 26.61 -3.56
N ALA A 14 -39.34 26.92 -2.48
CA ALA A 14 -37.91 27.30 -2.58
C ALA A 14 -37.11 26.05 -2.89
N SER A 15 -36.75 25.85 -4.15
CA SER A 15 -35.77 24.90 -4.58
C SER A 15 -34.40 25.34 -4.09
N PHE A 16 -33.91 24.78 -2.97
CA PHE A 16 -32.54 24.86 -2.60
C PHE A 16 -31.74 24.00 -3.59
N SER A 17 -31.15 24.60 -4.59
CA SER A 17 -30.08 24.03 -5.35
C SER A 17 -28.89 23.88 -4.40
N LEU A 18 -28.64 22.68 -3.91
CA LEU A 18 -27.37 22.31 -3.32
C LEU A 18 -26.31 22.47 -4.40
N VAL A 19 -25.67 23.63 -4.45
CA VAL A 19 -24.42 23.81 -5.16
C VAL A 19 -23.41 22.95 -4.41
N SER A 20 -23.16 21.76 -4.91
CA SER A 20 -22.00 20.98 -4.57
C SER A 20 -20.79 21.85 -4.91
N CYS A 21 -20.20 22.50 -3.91
CA CYS A 21 -18.87 23.07 -4.04
C CYS A 21 -17.90 21.88 -4.22
N ALA A 22 -17.73 21.44 -5.48
CA ALA A 22 -16.55 20.71 -5.86
C ALA A 22 -15.39 21.67 -5.63
N GLY A 23 -14.70 21.53 -4.50
CA GLY A 23 -13.54 22.33 -4.18
C GLY A 23 -12.49 22.10 -5.27
N SER A 24 -12.26 23.10 -6.12
CA SER A 24 -11.05 23.09 -6.93
C SER A 24 -9.87 23.22 -5.97
N TYR A 25 -8.84 22.39 -6.16
CA TYR A 25 -7.59 22.58 -5.44
C TYR A 25 -7.15 24.04 -5.54
N SER A 26 -6.65 24.57 -4.44
CA SER A 26 -5.86 25.80 -4.52
C SER A 26 -4.70 25.56 -5.49
N SER A 27 -4.65 26.31 -6.55
CA SER A 27 -3.58 26.27 -7.56
C SER A 27 -2.21 26.66 -6.98
N THR A 28 -2.11 26.88 -5.69
CA THR A 28 -0.90 27.31 -4.96
C THR A 28 -0.19 26.16 -4.27
N LEU A 29 -0.77 24.95 -4.18
CA LEU A 29 -0.08 23.81 -3.57
C LEU A 29 0.94 23.25 -4.56
N THR A 30 2.21 23.22 -4.14
CA THR A 30 3.32 22.66 -4.93
C THR A 30 3.49 21.16 -4.67
N THR A 31 3.13 20.70 -3.48
CA THR A 31 3.17 19.29 -3.09
C THR A 31 1.83 18.92 -2.45
N ARG A 32 1.19 17.92 -3.00
CA ARG A 32 -0.10 17.44 -2.49
C ARG A 32 0.03 16.01 -1.98
N VAL A 33 -0.57 15.78 -0.84
CA VAL A 33 -0.70 14.45 -0.25
C VAL A 33 -2.17 14.13 -0.11
N LEU A 34 -2.55 12.94 -0.52
CA LEU A 34 -3.88 12.40 -0.31
C LEU A 34 -3.82 11.28 0.72
N ALA A 35 -4.68 11.35 1.71
CA ALA A 35 -4.89 10.29 2.67
C ALA A 35 -6.30 9.72 2.50
N SER A 36 -6.39 8.40 2.47
CA SER A 36 -7.66 7.69 2.51
C SER A 36 -8.06 7.42 3.96
N GLN A 37 -9.37 7.36 4.22
CA GLN A 37 -9.86 7.15 5.58
C GLN A 37 -11.06 6.20 5.60
N SER A 38 -11.11 5.36 6.62
CA SER A 38 -12.32 4.61 6.95
C SER A 38 -13.28 5.52 7.71
N VAL A 39 -14.48 5.67 7.21
CA VAL A 39 -15.52 6.44 7.87
C VAL A 39 -16.23 5.57 8.91
N SER A 40 -15.55 5.30 10.02
CA SER A 40 -16.16 4.64 11.18
C SER A 40 -16.96 5.60 12.07
N SER A 41 -16.81 6.91 11.86
CA SER A 41 -17.51 7.96 12.61
C SER A 41 -18.52 8.68 11.72
N PRO A 42 -19.76 8.91 12.19
CA PRO A 42 -20.77 9.65 11.44
C PRO A 42 -20.41 11.13 11.21
N THR A 43 -19.33 11.61 11.83
CA THR A 43 -18.85 13.00 11.68
C THR A 43 -17.69 13.14 10.69
N ALA A 44 -17.11 12.03 10.21
CA ALA A 44 -16.07 12.07 9.20
C ALA A 44 -16.69 12.37 7.82
N ALA A 45 -16.04 13.25 7.06
CA ALA A 45 -16.44 13.50 5.68
C ALA A 45 -16.01 12.32 4.79
N PRO A 46 -16.89 11.81 3.92
CA PRO A 46 -16.50 10.76 2.98
C PRO A 46 -15.48 11.28 1.97
N GLY A 47 -14.59 10.41 1.51
CA GLY A 47 -13.63 10.72 0.45
C GLY A 47 -12.17 10.76 0.92
N LEU A 48 -11.34 11.34 0.08
CA LEU A 48 -9.91 11.51 0.34
C LEU A 48 -9.63 12.86 1.00
N VAL A 49 -8.77 12.84 1.98
CA VAL A 49 -8.29 14.04 2.68
C VAL A 49 -7.10 14.62 1.92
N LEU A 50 -7.12 15.94 1.69
CA LEU A 50 -6.02 16.66 1.05
C LEU A 50 -5.14 17.34 2.11
N ILE A 51 -3.84 17.15 1.96
CA ILE A 51 -2.80 17.72 2.81
C ILE A 51 -1.83 18.52 1.95
N ASP A 52 -1.45 19.69 2.42
CA ASP A 52 -0.32 20.45 1.89
C ASP A 52 0.98 19.76 2.35
N GLY A 53 1.60 19.02 1.43
CA GLY A 53 2.81 18.26 1.71
C GLY A 53 4.07 19.12 1.85
N GLN A 54 4.00 20.42 1.63
CA GLN A 54 5.10 21.33 1.87
C GLN A 54 5.11 21.85 3.32
N ASN A 55 3.92 22.07 3.88
CA ASN A 55 3.73 22.66 5.20
C ASN A 55 3.16 21.68 6.23
N ASP A 56 2.93 20.43 5.85
CA ASP A 56 2.37 19.36 6.68
C ASP A 56 1.03 19.76 7.33
N THR A 57 0.19 20.46 6.57
CA THR A 57 -1.08 21.00 7.08
C THR A 57 -2.28 20.47 6.32
N LEU A 58 -3.37 20.27 7.06
CA LEU A 58 -4.64 19.86 6.49
C LEU A 58 -5.23 20.98 5.62
N VAL A 59 -5.54 20.66 4.37
CA VAL A 59 -6.25 21.58 3.47
C VAL A 59 -7.75 21.40 3.64
N ARG A 60 -8.47 22.51 3.80
CA ARG A 60 -9.94 22.46 3.88
C ARG A 60 -10.53 21.99 2.56
N GLY A 61 -11.40 21.01 2.63
CA GLY A 61 -11.97 20.32 1.48
C GLY A 61 -11.15 19.07 1.12
N GLY A 62 -11.82 18.05 0.68
CA GLY A 62 -11.24 16.77 0.24
C GLY A 62 -11.77 16.43 -1.16
N ILE A 63 -11.38 15.29 -1.66
CA ILE A 63 -11.94 14.75 -2.90
C ILE A 63 -13.08 13.82 -2.51
N SER A 64 -14.27 14.07 -3.03
CA SER A 64 -15.37 13.13 -2.88
C SER A 64 -15.09 11.88 -3.71
N ALA A 65 -14.53 10.87 -3.09
CA ALA A 65 -14.13 9.61 -3.70
C ALA A 65 -14.58 8.44 -2.83
N GLY A 66 -15.83 8.01 -3.03
CA GLY A 66 -16.43 6.92 -2.26
C GLY A 66 -16.81 7.27 -0.82
N ASN A 67 -17.30 6.28 -0.10
CA ASN A 67 -17.73 6.42 1.29
C ASN A 67 -16.63 6.05 2.30
N SER A 68 -15.79 5.09 1.94
CA SER A 68 -14.69 4.61 2.78
C SER A 68 -13.51 4.18 1.89
N PRO A 69 -12.84 5.15 1.23
CA PRO A 69 -11.66 4.85 0.44
C PRO A 69 -10.56 4.30 1.35
N GLY A 70 -9.94 3.20 0.92
CA GLY A 70 -8.89 2.50 1.65
C GLY A 70 -7.59 2.44 0.84
N LEU A 71 -7.22 1.24 0.40
CA LEU A 71 -6.04 1.00 -0.41
C LEU A 71 -5.96 1.92 -1.62
N MET A 72 -4.82 2.56 -1.82
CA MET A 72 -4.58 3.47 -2.94
C MET A 72 -3.37 3.06 -3.78
N THR A 73 -3.43 3.33 -5.07
CA THR A 73 -2.27 3.23 -5.98
C THR A 73 -2.28 4.36 -6.98
N LEU A 74 -1.10 4.79 -7.44
CA LEU A 74 -0.91 5.83 -8.45
C LEU A 74 -0.48 5.21 -9.78
N THR A 75 -0.87 5.84 -10.88
CA THR A 75 -0.19 5.60 -12.15
C THR A 75 1.28 6.02 -12.06
N PRO A 76 2.18 5.42 -12.87
CA PRO A 76 3.61 5.79 -12.84
C PRO A 76 3.87 7.28 -13.08
N ASP A 77 3.04 7.94 -13.88
CA ASP A 77 3.10 9.39 -14.13
C ASP A 77 2.39 10.24 -13.06
N ARG A 78 1.81 9.59 -12.03
CA ARG A 78 1.07 10.19 -10.92
C ARG A 78 -0.12 11.06 -11.31
N THR A 79 -0.65 10.90 -12.53
CA THR A 79 -1.80 11.69 -13.02
C THR A 79 -3.14 11.12 -12.57
N ILE A 80 -3.20 9.81 -12.30
CA ILE A 80 -4.39 9.11 -11.84
C ILE A 80 -4.09 8.39 -10.52
N LEU A 81 -4.96 8.57 -9.55
CA LEU A 81 -5.00 7.80 -8.32
C LEU A 81 -6.19 6.86 -8.35
N LEU A 82 -5.98 5.61 -8.01
CA LEU A 82 -7.02 4.63 -7.73
C LEU A 82 -7.17 4.50 -6.22
N ALA A 83 -8.41 4.57 -5.72
CA ALA A 83 -8.73 4.35 -4.32
C ALA A 83 -9.88 3.34 -4.21
N PHE A 84 -9.67 2.26 -3.47
CA PHE A 84 -10.69 1.23 -3.29
C PHE A 84 -11.65 1.60 -2.16
N ASP A 85 -12.93 1.77 -2.47
CA ASP A 85 -14.01 1.94 -1.49
C ASP A 85 -14.52 0.57 -1.02
N SER A 86 -14.20 0.21 0.21
CA SER A 86 -14.58 -1.08 0.79
C SER A 86 -16.07 -1.23 1.09
N VAL A 87 -16.83 -0.13 1.15
CA VAL A 87 -18.27 -0.16 1.41
C VAL A 87 -19.05 -0.55 0.16
N THR A 88 -18.61 -0.06 -1.00
CA THR A 88 -19.31 -0.27 -2.27
C THR A 88 -18.61 -1.29 -3.19
N ASN A 89 -17.42 -1.74 -2.82
CA ASN A 89 -16.50 -2.53 -3.67
C ASN A 89 -16.19 -1.83 -5.01
N ASN A 90 -16.09 -0.51 -5.00
CA ASN A 90 -15.72 0.28 -6.17
C ASN A 90 -14.26 0.70 -6.11
N VAL A 91 -13.61 0.78 -7.26
CA VAL A 91 -12.38 1.53 -7.43
C VAL A 91 -12.73 2.92 -7.90
N GLU A 92 -12.47 3.91 -7.08
CA GLU A 92 -12.63 5.31 -7.40
C GLU A 92 -11.43 5.78 -8.22
N VAL A 93 -11.69 6.30 -9.42
CA VAL A 93 -10.66 6.82 -10.33
C VAL A 93 -10.59 8.33 -10.12
N VAL A 94 -9.50 8.80 -9.57
CA VAL A 94 -9.30 10.22 -9.24
C VAL A 94 -8.28 10.82 -10.20
N ASN A 95 -8.66 11.92 -10.86
CA ASN A 95 -7.69 12.74 -11.58
C ASN A 95 -6.87 13.54 -10.56
N ALA A 96 -5.63 13.12 -10.36
CA ALA A 96 -4.75 13.68 -9.36
C ALA A 96 -4.40 15.15 -9.65
N ALA A 97 -4.24 15.52 -10.93
CA ALA A 97 -3.93 16.91 -11.32
C ALA A 97 -5.07 17.87 -11.02
N ARG A 98 -6.30 17.43 -11.24
CA ARG A 98 -7.51 18.25 -11.05
C ARG A 98 -8.10 18.15 -9.64
N GLY A 99 -7.72 17.14 -8.88
CA GLY A 99 -8.31 16.83 -7.58
C GLY A 99 -9.80 16.52 -7.65
N SER A 100 -10.20 15.74 -8.63
CA SER A 100 -11.59 15.44 -8.86
C SER A 100 -11.79 13.97 -9.21
N LEU A 101 -12.91 13.41 -8.78
CA LEU A 101 -13.35 12.11 -9.21
C LEU A 101 -13.56 12.12 -10.74
N ALA A 102 -12.92 11.17 -11.44
CA ALA A 102 -13.09 10.96 -12.87
C ALA A 102 -14.12 9.86 -13.17
N GLY A 103 -14.28 8.91 -12.26
CA GLY A 103 -15.25 7.81 -12.39
C GLY A 103 -15.09 6.80 -11.27
N ASN A 104 -15.94 5.77 -11.30
CA ASN A 104 -15.84 4.62 -10.43
C ASN A 104 -15.98 3.33 -11.23
N ILE A 105 -15.36 2.25 -10.76
CA ILE A 105 -15.35 0.94 -11.41
C ILE A 105 -15.75 -0.10 -10.37
N PRO A 106 -16.94 -0.72 -10.49
CA PRO A 106 -17.37 -1.75 -9.55
C PRO A 106 -16.55 -3.04 -9.76
N LEU A 107 -16.03 -3.60 -8.67
CA LEU A 107 -15.35 -4.89 -8.64
C LEU A 107 -16.31 -6.02 -8.23
N ALA A 108 -15.98 -7.25 -8.60
CA ALA A 108 -16.74 -8.44 -8.21
C ALA A 108 -16.62 -8.78 -6.71
N GLY A 109 -15.74 -8.10 -5.97
CA GLY A 109 -15.53 -8.29 -4.54
C GLY A 109 -14.42 -7.37 -3.99
N PRO A 110 -14.08 -7.52 -2.71
CA PRO A 110 -13.00 -6.76 -2.10
C PRO A 110 -11.66 -7.05 -2.79
N THR A 111 -10.93 -5.98 -3.12
CA THR A 111 -9.56 -6.10 -3.62
C THR A 111 -8.55 -6.00 -2.48
N THR A 112 -7.47 -6.74 -2.61
CA THR A 112 -6.35 -6.79 -1.64
C THR A 112 -5.09 -6.11 -2.18
N SER A 113 -5.00 -5.95 -3.50
CA SER A 113 -3.84 -5.31 -4.15
C SER A 113 -4.26 -4.75 -5.50
N MET A 114 -3.71 -3.59 -5.84
CA MET A 114 -3.94 -2.93 -7.12
C MET A 114 -2.64 -2.37 -7.68
N VAL A 115 -2.50 -2.42 -9.00
CA VAL A 115 -1.46 -1.70 -9.73
C VAL A 115 -2.10 -0.91 -10.87
N ALA A 116 -1.48 0.20 -11.22
CA ALA A 116 -1.87 1.02 -12.37
C ALA A 116 -0.69 1.15 -13.33
N LEU A 117 -0.93 0.99 -14.62
CA LEU A 117 0.08 1.08 -15.66
C LEU A 117 0.00 2.42 -16.40
N ALA A 118 1.10 2.81 -17.03
CA ALA A 118 1.16 3.99 -17.88
C ALA A 118 0.19 3.94 -19.10
N SER A 119 -0.30 2.75 -19.43
CA SER A 119 -1.27 2.51 -20.52
C SER A 119 -2.72 2.89 -20.17
N ASN A 120 -2.97 3.58 -19.06
CA ASN A 120 -4.31 3.83 -18.50
C ASN A 120 -5.12 2.56 -18.20
N SER A 121 -4.42 1.50 -17.86
CA SER A 121 -5.01 0.25 -17.37
C SER A 121 -4.67 0.04 -15.92
N GLY A 122 -5.63 -0.39 -15.13
CA GLY A 122 -5.44 -0.86 -13.76
C GLY A 122 -5.66 -2.37 -13.66
N TYR A 123 -5.08 -2.98 -12.64
CA TYR A 123 -5.24 -4.40 -12.34
C TYR A 123 -5.50 -4.55 -10.85
N ALA A 124 -6.64 -5.15 -10.49
CA ALA A 124 -7.06 -5.37 -9.12
C ALA A 124 -7.12 -6.87 -8.82
N ALA A 125 -6.40 -7.31 -7.79
CA ALA A 125 -6.53 -8.67 -7.28
C ALA A 125 -7.79 -8.77 -6.42
N VAL A 126 -8.70 -9.66 -6.78
CA VAL A 126 -9.98 -9.89 -6.10
C VAL A 126 -10.06 -11.37 -5.69
N PRO A 127 -9.57 -11.75 -4.49
CA PRO A 127 -9.43 -13.16 -4.08
C PRO A 127 -10.75 -13.94 -4.06
N THR A 128 -11.86 -13.24 -3.85
CA THR A 128 -13.20 -13.82 -3.71
C THR A 128 -14.07 -13.64 -4.96
N ALA A 129 -13.52 -13.13 -6.06
CA ALA A 129 -14.29 -12.96 -7.30
C ALA A 129 -14.91 -14.31 -7.73
N PRO A 130 -16.23 -14.37 -7.96
CA PRO A 130 -16.89 -15.62 -8.35
C PRO A 130 -16.50 -16.00 -9.77
N MET A 131 -16.02 -17.23 -9.95
CA MET A 131 -15.64 -17.79 -11.25
C MET A 131 -16.52 -18.99 -11.60
N ILE A 132 -17.09 -19.01 -12.81
CA ILE A 132 -17.97 -20.12 -13.24
C ILE A 132 -17.12 -21.36 -13.53
N GLY A 133 -17.35 -22.43 -12.78
CA GLY A 133 -16.68 -23.71 -13.00
C GLY A 133 -15.20 -23.75 -12.56
N ALA A 134 -14.74 -22.75 -11.81
CA ALA A 134 -13.39 -22.65 -11.28
C ALA A 134 -13.42 -22.17 -9.82
N PRO A 135 -12.34 -22.37 -9.04
CA PRO A 135 -12.21 -21.75 -7.72
C PRO A 135 -12.31 -20.23 -7.80
N ALA A 136 -12.83 -19.61 -6.73
CA ALA A 136 -12.94 -18.15 -6.65
C ALA A 136 -11.57 -17.49 -6.70
N GLY A 137 -11.52 -16.29 -7.29
CA GLY A 137 -10.35 -15.44 -7.42
C GLY A 137 -10.10 -15.00 -8.84
N ALA A 138 -9.78 -13.74 -9.02
CA ALA A 138 -9.47 -13.14 -10.30
C ALA A 138 -8.56 -11.93 -10.17
N VAL A 139 -7.94 -11.56 -11.28
CA VAL A 139 -7.43 -10.21 -11.51
C VAL A 139 -8.38 -9.52 -12.47
N GLU A 140 -8.98 -8.41 -12.04
CA GLU A 140 -9.86 -7.59 -12.85
C GLU A 140 -9.07 -6.48 -13.53
N VAL A 141 -9.26 -6.34 -14.85
CA VAL A 141 -8.58 -5.35 -15.68
C VAL A 141 -9.46 -4.12 -15.83
N LEU A 142 -8.97 -3.01 -15.31
CA LEU A 142 -9.69 -1.74 -15.20
C LEU A 142 -9.32 -0.80 -16.34
N ASN A 143 -10.30 -0.20 -16.99
CA ASN A 143 -10.12 0.88 -17.95
C ASN A 143 -10.22 2.23 -17.22
N LEU A 144 -9.07 2.89 -17.02
CA LEU A 144 -8.99 4.13 -16.26
C LEU A 144 -9.49 5.36 -17.05
N SER A 145 -9.59 5.25 -18.37
CA SER A 145 -10.06 6.34 -19.23
C SER A 145 -11.56 6.30 -19.48
N GLY A 146 -12.12 5.11 -19.67
CA GLY A 146 -13.53 4.92 -20.05
C GLY A 146 -14.43 4.47 -18.90
N GLY A 147 -13.84 4.09 -17.77
CA GLY A 147 -14.54 3.43 -16.67
C GLY A 147 -14.95 1.99 -17.00
N GLY A 148 -14.95 1.12 -16.00
CA GLY A 148 -15.41 -0.26 -16.12
C GLY A 148 -14.29 -1.30 -16.25
N ILE A 149 -14.72 -2.58 -16.20
CA ILE A 149 -13.83 -3.74 -16.32
C ILE A 149 -13.78 -4.16 -17.79
N THR A 150 -12.56 -4.28 -18.33
CA THR A 150 -12.36 -4.72 -19.73
C THR A 150 -12.16 -6.22 -19.84
N ALA A 151 -11.59 -6.83 -18.80
CA ALA A 151 -11.39 -8.28 -18.74
C ALA A 151 -11.36 -8.76 -17.28
N THR A 152 -11.72 -10.02 -17.08
CA THR A 152 -11.57 -10.74 -15.80
C THR A 152 -10.70 -11.97 -16.06
N ILE A 153 -9.54 -12.03 -15.44
CA ILE A 153 -8.57 -13.11 -15.58
C ILE A 153 -8.71 -14.01 -14.35
N GLY A 154 -9.25 -15.20 -14.52
CA GLY A 154 -9.44 -16.16 -13.43
C GLY A 154 -8.11 -16.66 -12.89
N ILE A 155 -7.78 -16.28 -11.66
CA ILE A 155 -6.58 -16.71 -10.92
C ILE A 155 -7.06 -17.02 -9.50
N PRO A 156 -7.10 -18.30 -9.11
CA PRO A 156 -7.62 -18.69 -7.80
C PRO A 156 -6.92 -17.98 -6.65
N SER A 157 -7.71 -17.43 -5.72
CA SER A 157 -7.20 -16.74 -4.51
C SER A 157 -6.14 -15.65 -4.81
N ALA A 158 -6.27 -14.93 -5.95
CA ALA A 158 -5.34 -13.85 -6.32
C ALA A 158 -5.28 -12.80 -5.21
N GLN A 159 -4.11 -12.61 -4.60
CA GLN A 159 -3.93 -11.78 -3.41
C GLN A 159 -3.10 -10.51 -3.67
N THR A 160 -1.99 -10.66 -4.37
CA THR A 160 -1.05 -9.56 -4.61
C THR A 160 -0.73 -9.47 -6.09
N VAL A 161 -0.68 -8.26 -6.62
CA VAL A 161 -0.25 -7.96 -7.99
C VAL A 161 0.92 -6.99 -7.95
N VAL A 162 1.99 -7.32 -8.68
CA VAL A 162 3.18 -6.46 -8.82
C VAL A 162 3.49 -6.29 -10.31
N SER A 163 3.72 -5.07 -10.77
CA SER A 163 4.05 -4.78 -12.16
C SER A 163 5.55 -4.68 -12.40
N SER A 164 6.02 -5.13 -13.57
CA SER A 164 7.35 -4.79 -14.07
C SER A 164 7.45 -3.27 -14.32
N PRO A 165 8.68 -2.69 -14.27
CA PRO A 165 8.87 -1.25 -14.50
C PRO A 165 8.35 -0.76 -15.85
N ASP A 166 8.41 -1.60 -16.87
CA ASP A 166 7.93 -1.30 -18.23
C ASP A 166 6.44 -1.63 -18.44
N GLY A 167 5.77 -2.22 -17.43
CA GLY A 167 4.37 -2.62 -17.49
C GLY A 167 4.07 -3.79 -18.44
N THR A 168 5.07 -4.53 -18.91
CA THR A 168 4.88 -5.67 -19.83
C THR A 168 4.50 -6.97 -19.13
N HIS A 169 4.82 -7.09 -17.84
CA HIS A 169 4.54 -8.25 -17.01
C HIS A 169 3.90 -7.85 -15.69
N LEU A 170 2.96 -8.66 -15.23
CA LEU A 170 2.45 -8.62 -13.86
C LEU A 170 2.71 -9.96 -13.20
N LEU A 171 3.23 -9.93 -11.99
CA LEU A 171 3.30 -11.10 -11.11
C LEU A 171 2.06 -11.12 -10.24
N VAL A 172 1.33 -12.23 -10.24
CA VAL A 172 0.15 -12.42 -9.40
C VAL A 172 0.44 -13.55 -8.42
N PHE A 173 0.37 -13.21 -7.15
CA PHE A 173 0.58 -14.12 -6.04
C PHE A 173 -0.77 -14.53 -5.46
N SER A 174 -0.93 -15.81 -5.21
CA SER A 174 -2.15 -16.39 -4.66
C SER A 174 -1.89 -16.92 -3.26
N ASN A 175 -2.85 -16.73 -2.35
CA ASN A 175 -2.85 -17.47 -1.10
C ASN A 175 -2.94 -18.97 -1.44
N ASP A 176 -2.31 -19.82 -0.68
CA ASP A 176 -2.39 -21.29 -0.83
C ASP A 176 -1.69 -21.90 -2.05
N SER A 177 -0.88 -21.14 -2.81
CA SER A 177 -0.17 -21.64 -3.98
C SER A 177 1.34 -21.73 -3.77
N ASN A 178 1.97 -22.74 -4.36
CA ASN A 178 3.42 -22.86 -4.54
C ASN A 178 3.85 -22.49 -5.97
N ALA A 179 2.99 -21.79 -6.69
CA ALA A 179 3.23 -21.23 -8.01
C ALA A 179 2.76 -19.78 -8.04
N LEU A 180 3.36 -18.99 -8.90
CA LEU A 180 2.87 -17.67 -9.25
C LEU A 180 2.28 -17.67 -10.67
N THR A 181 1.40 -16.73 -10.96
CA THR A 181 0.89 -16.49 -12.30
C THR A 181 1.51 -15.21 -12.85
N VAL A 182 2.11 -15.30 -14.03
CA VAL A 182 2.54 -14.14 -14.81
C VAL A 182 1.43 -13.74 -15.75
N VAL A 183 0.99 -12.49 -15.72
CA VAL A 183 0.02 -11.91 -16.65
C VAL A 183 0.77 -11.02 -17.64
N PHE A 184 0.36 -11.08 -18.91
CA PHE A 184 0.92 -10.27 -20.00
C PHE A 184 -0.08 -9.18 -20.41
N PRO A 185 0.03 -7.94 -19.90
CA PRO A 185 -0.93 -6.87 -20.15
C PRO A 185 -1.18 -6.58 -21.65
N LEU A 186 -0.13 -6.66 -22.48
CA LEU A 186 -0.22 -6.41 -23.91
C LEU A 186 -1.00 -7.52 -24.68
N GLN A 187 -1.18 -8.68 -24.08
CA GLN A 187 -1.92 -9.79 -24.66
C GLN A 187 -3.42 -9.79 -24.29
N VAL A 188 -3.82 -8.98 -23.34
CA VAL A 188 -5.23 -8.86 -22.94
C VAL A 188 -6.04 -8.40 -24.14
N ASN A 189 -7.12 -9.13 -24.45
CA ASN A 189 -8.02 -8.90 -25.59
C ASN A 189 -7.43 -9.16 -26.99
N THR A 190 -6.26 -9.80 -27.11
CA THR A 190 -5.64 -10.12 -28.41
C THR A 190 -5.93 -11.55 -28.89
N GLY A 191 -6.53 -12.40 -28.04
CA GLY A 191 -6.71 -13.84 -28.31
C GLY A 191 -5.45 -14.69 -28.08
N ASN A 192 -4.32 -14.10 -27.71
CA ASN A 192 -3.12 -14.81 -27.30
C ASN A 192 -3.21 -15.25 -25.82
N PRO A 193 -2.39 -16.21 -25.38
CA PRO A 193 -2.30 -16.56 -23.96
C PRO A 193 -1.95 -15.32 -23.13
N VAL A 194 -2.85 -14.96 -22.19
CA VAL A 194 -2.66 -13.78 -21.33
C VAL A 194 -1.95 -14.09 -20.04
N THR A 195 -1.74 -15.39 -19.73
CA THR A 195 -1.11 -15.85 -18.49
C THR A 195 -0.15 -17.00 -18.73
N ALA A 196 0.85 -17.10 -17.87
CA ALA A 196 1.70 -18.28 -17.70
C ALA A 196 1.82 -18.58 -16.21
N THR A 197 1.89 -19.87 -15.86
CA THR A 197 2.11 -20.32 -14.48
C THR A 197 3.54 -20.77 -14.31
N VAL A 198 4.22 -20.25 -13.29
CA VAL A 198 5.58 -20.65 -12.91
C VAL A 198 5.50 -21.36 -11.57
N ALA A 199 5.95 -22.61 -11.53
CA ALA A 199 6.00 -23.44 -10.34
C ALA A 199 7.42 -23.54 -9.77
N GLY A 200 7.56 -24.17 -8.61
CA GLY A 200 8.88 -24.40 -7.98
C GLY A 200 9.17 -23.45 -6.82
N PHE A 201 8.22 -22.68 -6.40
CA PHE A 201 8.29 -21.79 -5.23
C PHE A 201 7.80 -22.49 -3.96
N ASN A 202 8.01 -21.82 -2.82
CA ASN A 202 7.51 -22.25 -1.51
C ASN A 202 6.71 -21.11 -0.86
N ARG A 203 5.42 -21.01 -1.18
CA ARG A 203 4.53 -19.93 -0.76
C ARG A 203 5.03 -18.56 -1.23
N PRO A 204 5.12 -18.31 -2.55
CA PRO A 204 5.47 -17.00 -3.05
C PRO A 204 4.38 -15.99 -2.72
N VAL A 205 4.75 -14.82 -2.16
CA VAL A 205 3.79 -13.79 -1.68
C VAL A 205 4.03 -12.42 -2.28
N TYR A 206 5.27 -12.16 -2.71
CA TYR A 206 5.66 -10.87 -3.25
C TYR A 206 6.80 -11.03 -4.24
N GLY A 207 7.07 -10.00 -5.02
CA GLY A 207 8.19 -9.98 -5.96
C GLY A 207 8.66 -8.56 -6.23
N VAL A 208 9.95 -8.43 -6.49
CA VAL A 208 10.60 -7.17 -6.83
C VAL A 208 11.32 -7.36 -8.16
N PHE A 209 11.10 -6.45 -9.10
CA PHE A 209 11.78 -6.50 -10.40
C PHE A 209 13.12 -5.78 -10.36
N SER A 210 14.09 -6.26 -11.14
CA SER A 210 15.26 -5.48 -11.53
C SER A 210 14.81 -4.20 -12.26
N SER A 211 15.65 -3.17 -12.28
CA SER A 211 15.30 -1.88 -12.88
C SER A 211 15.00 -1.95 -14.38
N ASP A 212 15.57 -2.94 -15.07
CA ASP A 212 15.33 -3.22 -16.50
C ASP A 212 14.17 -4.20 -16.74
N GLY A 213 13.56 -4.73 -15.68
CA GLY A 213 12.46 -5.68 -15.75
C GLY A 213 12.83 -7.09 -16.22
N SER A 214 14.11 -7.36 -16.49
CA SER A 214 14.57 -8.66 -17.03
C SER A 214 14.55 -9.79 -16.00
N THR A 215 14.68 -9.47 -14.73
CA THR A 215 14.68 -10.41 -13.61
C THR A 215 13.67 -10.00 -12.57
N ALA A 216 12.96 -10.96 -12.01
CA ALA A 216 12.14 -10.76 -10.82
C ALA A 216 12.72 -11.58 -9.65
N TYR A 217 12.78 -10.98 -8.48
CA TYR A 217 13.18 -11.63 -7.24
C TYR A 217 11.93 -11.95 -6.43
N ILE A 218 11.61 -13.24 -6.37
CA ILE A 218 10.36 -13.74 -5.78
C ILE A 218 10.61 -14.08 -4.31
N LEU A 219 9.79 -13.51 -3.44
CA LEU A 219 9.83 -13.72 -2.00
C LEU A 219 8.94 -14.90 -1.64
N ASN A 220 9.55 -15.95 -1.13
CA ASN A 220 8.89 -17.14 -0.61
C ASN A 220 8.80 -17.03 0.90
N CYS A 221 7.60 -16.86 1.45
CA CYS A 221 7.43 -16.65 2.89
C CYS A 221 7.67 -17.90 3.74
N GLY A 222 7.70 -19.08 3.15
CA GLY A 222 7.99 -20.31 3.89
C GLY A 222 7.03 -20.55 5.06
N PRO A 223 7.56 -20.86 6.26
CA PRO A 223 6.73 -21.19 7.42
C PRO A 223 5.91 -20.02 7.99
N GLU A 224 6.26 -18.78 7.69
CA GLU A 224 5.49 -17.60 8.07
C GLU A 224 4.08 -17.62 7.44
N CYS A 225 3.98 -18.17 6.23
CA CYS A 225 2.69 -18.39 5.59
C CYS A 225 2.20 -19.82 5.82
N ALA A 226 0.92 -19.96 6.12
CA ALA A 226 0.31 -21.27 6.36
C ALA A 226 0.59 -22.25 5.21
N GLY A 227 1.11 -23.42 5.54
CA GLY A 227 1.44 -24.49 4.58
C GLY A 227 2.80 -24.38 3.90
N GLY A 228 3.63 -23.41 4.27
CA GLY A 228 5.04 -23.39 3.88
C GLY A 228 5.83 -24.54 4.53
N THR A 229 6.66 -25.24 3.76
CA THR A 229 7.38 -26.44 4.22
C THR A 229 8.89 -26.27 4.25
N ALA A 230 9.42 -25.28 3.54
CA ALA A 230 10.84 -24.93 3.52
C ALA A 230 11.03 -23.53 4.12
N SER A 231 12.28 -23.17 4.46
CA SER A 231 12.62 -21.85 4.96
C SER A 231 12.19 -20.74 4.01
N ALA A 232 11.94 -19.56 4.55
CA ALA A 232 11.73 -18.36 3.75
C ALA A 232 12.95 -18.14 2.82
N SER A 233 12.73 -17.63 1.63
CA SER A 233 13.81 -17.49 0.65
C SER A 233 13.50 -16.46 -0.42
N VAL A 234 14.55 -16.01 -1.12
CA VAL A 234 14.49 -15.21 -2.33
C VAL A 234 14.90 -16.08 -3.52
N GLN A 235 14.06 -16.16 -4.55
CA GLN A 235 14.33 -16.90 -5.78
C GLN A 235 14.31 -15.96 -6.97
N ALA A 236 15.39 -15.95 -7.76
CA ALA A 236 15.42 -15.19 -9.01
C ALA A 236 14.63 -15.92 -10.12
N LEU A 237 13.91 -15.15 -10.92
CA LEU A 237 13.11 -15.58 -12.07
C LEU A 237 13.51 -14.75 -13.29
N ASP A 238 13.96 -15.40 -14.35
CA ASP A 238 14.19 -14.76 -15.65
C ASP A 238 12.83 -14.45 -16.31
N MET A 239 12.56 -13.20 -16.59
CA MET A 239 11.25 -12.75 -17.11
C MET A 239 11.09 -13.00 -18.60
N THR A 240 12.16 -13.28 -19.34
CA THR A 240 12.08 -13.63 -20.77
C THR A 240 11.72 -15.09 -20.96
N THR A 241 12.34 -15.98 -20.20
CA THR A 241 12.16 -17.43 -20.31
C THR A 241 11.18 -18.01 -19.31
N LEU A 242 10.84 -17.26 -18.28
CA LEU A 242 10.07 -17.66 -17.09
C LEU A 242 10.69 -18.87 -16.37
N ALA A 243 12.01 -18.98 -16.43
CA ALA A 243 12.77 -20.01 -15.75
C ALA A 243 13.37 -19.51 -14.44
N LEU A 244 13.39 -20.37 -13.42
CA LEU A 244 14.09 -20.08 -12.16
C LEU A 244 15.60 -20.00 -12.42
N VAL A 245 16.26 -19.01 -11.83
CA VAL A 245 17.71 -18.77 -11.97
C VAL A 245 18.41 -19.12 -10.66
N GLY A 246 19.34 -20.07 -10.72
CA GLY A 246 20.11 -20.49 -9.56
C GLY A 246 19.28 -21.17 -8.46
N ALA A 247 19.90 -21.35 -7.29
CA ALA A 247 19.23 -21.84 -6.09
C ALA A 247 18.61 -20.67 -5.32
N PRO A 248 17.52 -20.90 -4.56
CA PRO A 248 16.95 -19.87 -3.68
C PRO A 248 17.93 -19.50 -2.55
N VAL A 249 17.99 -18.22 -2.21
CA VAL A 249 18.73 -17.70 -1.07
C VAL A 249 17.84 -17.77 0.17
N ALA A 250 18.24 -18.54 1.18
CA ALA A 250 17.52 -18.60 2.43
C ALA A 250 17.60 -17.27 3.18
N VAL A 251 16.47 -16.81 3.72
CA VAL A 251 16.33 -15.62 4.56
C VAL A 251 15.50 -15.96 5.81
N ASP A 252 15.47 -15.07 6.79
CA ASP A 252 14.81 -15.32 8.07
C ASP A 252 13.29 -15.16 8.01
N GLY A 253 12.81 -14.25 7.14
CA GLY A 253 11.40 -13.98 6.85
C GLY A 253 11.26 -13.23 5.53
N ALA A 254 10.17 -13.42 4.79
CA ALA A 254 10.03 -12.86 3.45
C ALA A 254 8.58 -12.62 3.06
N THR A 255 8.02 -11.48 3.44
CA THR A 255 6.66 -11.08 3.03
C THR A 255 6.65 -9.86 2.14
N ILE A 256 7.65 -8.95 2.29
CA ILE A 256 7.79 -7.77 1.43
C ILE A 256 9.28 -7.47 1.18
N GLY A 257 9.59 -6.75 0.11
CA GLY A 257 10.97 -6.38 -0.19
C GLY A 257 11.08 -5.06 -0.93
N TRP A 258 12.28 -4.47 -0.83
CA TRP A 258 12.67 -3.23 -1.49
C TRP A 258 14.02 -3.40 -2.17
N LEU A 259 14.10 -3.02 -3.44
CA LEU A 259 15.34 -3.07 -4.21
C LEU A 259 15.98 -1.68 -4.30
N SER A 260 17.25 -1.60 -3.91
CA SER A 260 18.08 -0.42 -4.08
C SER A 260 19.41 -0.79 -4.75
N GLY A 261 19.56 -0.45 -6.02
CA GLY A 261 20.70 -0.88 -6.81
C GLY A 261 20.79 -2.41 -6.91
N SER A 262 21.86 -3.01 -6.42
CA SER A 262 22.06 -4.47 -6.35
C SER A 262 21.72 -5.07 -4.99
N THR A 263 21.18 -4.28 -4.08
CA THR A 263 20.82 -4.73 -2.72
C THR A 263 19.32 -4.88 -2.60
N LEU A 264 18.87 -6.08 -2.23
CA LEU A 264 17.48 -6.37 -1.93
C LEU A 264 17.30 -6.46 -0.40
N TYR A 265 16.47 -5.60 0.14
CA TYR A 265 16.03 -5.62 1.53
C TYR A 265 14.76 -6.46 1.61
N VAL A 266 14.76 -7.49 2.47
CA VAL A 266 13.65 -8.45 2.60
C VAL A 266 13.17 -8.44 4.04
N ALA A 267 11.91 -8.09 4.25
CA ALA A 267 11.29 -8.08 5.56
C ALA A 267 10.25 -9.20 5.69
N GLY A 268 10.18 -9.75 6.89
CA GLY A 268 9.22 -10.77 7.29
C GLY A 268 9.36 -11.11 8.76
N THR A 269 8.62 -12.10 9.24
CA THR A 269 8.66 -12.56 10.62
C THR A 269 9.29 -13.94 10.71
N SER A 270 10.40 -14.03 11.46
CA SER A 270 11.06 -15.32 11.68
C SER A 270 10.25 -16.19 12.62
N THR A 271 10.08 -17.44 12.26
CA THR A 271 9.49 -18.47 13.13
C THR A 271 10.53 -19.21 13.98
N THR A 272 11.80 -18.80 13.90
CA THR A 272 12.91 -19.46 14.60
C THR A 272 13.31 -18.67 15.85
N ASN A 273 13.03 -19.19 17.04
CA ASN A 273 13.23 -18.52 18.33
C ASN A 273 14.65 -18.04 18.63
N ASN A 274 15.68 -18.74 18.12
CA ASN A 274 17.08 -18.39 18.35
C ASN A 274 17.51 -17.09 17.64
N LEU A 275 16.73 -16.61 16.69
CA LEU A 275 16.97 -15.34 15.99
C LEU A 275 16.42 -14.12 16.73
N CYS A 276 15.58 -14.36 17.77
CA CYS A 276 14.87 -13.32 18.51
C CYS A 276 15.62 -12.89 19.79
N THR A 277 16.93 -13.02 19.85
CA THR A 277 17.74 -12.62 21.02
C THR A 277 17.70 -11.11 21.21
N GLY A 278 17.52 -10.68 22.48
CA GLY A 278 17.44 -9.24 22.83
C GLY A 278 16.03 -8.69 22.93
N GLN A 279 15.00 -9.48 22.68
CA GLN A 279 13.61 -9.12 22.95
C GLN A 279 13.27 -9.25 24.45
N ALA A 280 12.40 -8.36 24.96
CA ALA A 280 12.04 -8.32 26.40
C ALA A 280 11.28 -9.55 26.89
N THR A 281 10.64 -10.26 25.99
CA THR A 281 9.96 -11.54 26.25
C THR A 281 10.55 -12.58 25.34
N ALA A 282 10.58 -13.83 25.77
CA ALA A 282 10.89 -14.97 24.90
C ALA A 282 9.76 -15.16 23.88
N ALA A 283 9.53 -14.14 23.03
CA ALA A 283 8.60 -14.22 21.94
C ALA A 283 9.06 -15.35 21.01
N ALA A 284 8.11 -16.20 20.63
CA ALA A 284 8.40 -17.30 19.71
C ALA A 284 8.77 -16.81 18.30
N THR A 285 8.50 -15.54 18.00
CA THR A 285 8.67 -14.91 16.70
C THR A 285 9.25 -13.50 16.86
N CYS A 286 10.01 -13.04 15.88
CA CYS A 286 10.46 -11.66 15.77
C CYS A 286 10.51 -11.23 14.32
N GLY A 287 10.31 -9.94 14.07
CA GLY A 287 10.51 -9.36 12.75
C GLY A 287 11.99 -9.36 12.35
N ARG A 288 12.27 -9.66 11.11
CA ARG A 288 13.61 -9.72 10.53
C ARG A 288 13.65 -8.91 9.24
N LEU A 289 14.75 -8.20 9.08
CA LEU A 289 15.14 -7.57 7.84
C LEU A 289 16.43 -8.22 7.39
N ASP A 290 16.42 -8.92 6.27
CA ASP A 290 17.59 -9.49 5.65
C ASP A 290 18.04 -8.64 4.46
N ILE A 291 19.37 -8.50 4.32
CA ILE A 291 20.01 -7.72 3.28
C ILE A 291 20.69 -8.69 2.32
N VAL A 292 20.18 -8.80 1.10
CA VAL A 292 20.62 -9.74 0.09
C VAL A 292 21.41 -8.96 -0.98
N ASP A 293 22.66 -9.36 -1.22
CA ASP A 293 23.41 -8.93 -2.38
C ASP A 293 23.01 -9.78 -3.59
N LEU A 294 22.46 -9.13 -4.60
CA LEU A 294 21.94 -9.80 -5.80
C LEU A 294 23.04 -10.21 -6.78
N GLY A 295 24.24 -9.63 -6.68
CA GLY A 295 25.38 -10.01 -7.50
C GLY A 295 25.95 -11.37 -7.10
N SER A 296 26.03 -11.63 -5.80
CA SER A 296 26.48 -12.91 -5.24
C SER A 296 25.35 -13.86 -4.87
N MET A 297 24.09 -13.37 -4.83
CA MET A 297 22.94 -14.10 -4.32
C MET A 297 23.19 -14.66 -2.91
N THR A 298 23.60 -13.77 -1.98
CA THR A 298 23.88 -14.12 -0.58
C THR A 298 23.33 -13.07 0.38
N VAL A 299 22.96 -13.51 1.59
CA VAL A 299 22.64 -12.60 2.69
C VAL A 299 23.94 -12.00 3.22
N THR A 300 24.04 -10.67 3.19
CA THR A 300 25.21 -9.91 3.65
C THR A 300 25.03 -9.29 5.02
N GLY A 301 23.80 -9.21 5.50
CA GLY A 301 23.48 -8.67 6.82
C GLY A 301 22.03 -8.95 7.19
N SER A 302 21.72 -8.80 8.46
CA SER A 302 20.35 -8.84 8.94
C SER A 302 20.15 -7.99 10.18
N ALA A 303 18.90 -7.52 10.40
CA ALA A 303 18.52 -6.71 11.54
C ALA A 303 17.22 -7.23 12.16
N ILE A 304 17.03 -6.95 13.46
CA ILE A 304 15.77 -7.20 14.15
C ILE A 304 14.87 -5.98 13.97
N ILE A 305 13.66 -6.22 13.51
CA ILE A 305 12.60 -5.22 13.35
C ILE A 305 11.37 -5.64 14.17
N THR A 306 10.29 -4.87 14.14
CA THR A 306 9.02 -5.29 14.77
C THR A 306 8.53 -6.58 14.15
N ASP A 307 7.83 -7.41 14.91
CA ASP A 307 7.13 -8.56 14.38
C ASP A 307 5.80 -8.16 13.69
N GLY A 308 5.00 -9.13 13.32
CA GLY A 308 3.73 -8.94 12.63
C GLY A 308 3.83 -9.24 11.14
N TYR A 309 2.79 -8.96 10.40
CA TYR A 309 2.76 -9.16 8.95
C TYR A 309 3.27 -7.91 8.24
N HIS A 310 4.45 -7.99 7.63
CA HIS A 310 5.05 -6.88 6.90
C HIS A 310 4.49 -6.80 5.48
N ASP A 311 3.82 -5.70 5.17
CA ASP A 311 3.20 -5.45 3.87
C ASP A 311 3.41 -4.02 3.36
N ARG A 312 4.17 -3.20 4.11
CA ARG A 312 4.52 -1.83 3.73
C ARG A 312 6.02 -1.63 3.85
N ILE A 313 6.62 -1.12 2.78
CA ILE A 313 8.04 -0.78 2.74
C ILE A 313 8.24 0.40 1.80
N ASP A 314 9.04 1.38 2.21
CA ASP A 314 9.40 2.53 1.38
C ASP A 314 10.77 3.08 1.80
N MET A 315 11.52 3.63 0.84
CA MET A 315 12.84 4.19 1.07
C MET A 315 12.80 5.71 1.01
N SER A 316 13.31 6.36 2.05
CA SER A 316 13.48 7.79 2.05
C SER A 316 14.64 8.24 1.15
N ILE A 317 14.65 9.52 0.79
CA ILE A 317 15.73 10.14 0.01
C ILE A 317 17.09 10.02 0.71
N ASN A 318 17.11 9.95 2.03
CA ASN A 318 18.32 9.87 2.87
C ASN A 318 18.77 8.43 3.16
N GLY A 319 18.11 7.43 2.55
CA GLY A 319 18.48 6.04 2.72
C GLY A 319 17.95 5.37 3.99
N GLN A 320 16.94 5.94 4.65
CA GLN A 320 16.19 5.23 5.68
C GLN A 320 15.12 4.39 5.02
N LEU A 321 15.08 3.12 5.35
CA LEU A 321 14.06 2.18 4.94
C LEU A 321 12.98 2.10 6.01
N PHE A 322 11.79 2.54 5.67
CA PHE A 322 10.60 2.47 6.52
C PHE A 322 9.89 1.15 6.26
N ILE A 323 9.65 0.38 7.30
CA ILE A 323 9.08 -0.96 7.22
C ILE A 323 7.89 -1.02 8.17
N GLY A 324 6.71 -1.20 7.62
CA GLY A 324 5.46 -1.29 8.37
C GLY A 324 4.95 -2.71 8.48
N ALA A 325 4.38 -3.02 9.63
CA ALA A 325 3.73 -4.29 9.90
C ALA A 325 2.28 -4.10 10.36
N LEU A 326 1.48 -5.14 10.18
CA LEU A 326 0.15 -5.28 10.75
C LEU A 326 0.18 -6.27 11.93
N THR A 327 -0.66 -6.05 12.91
CA THR A 327 -0.84 -6.97 14.05
C THR A 327 0.45 -7.34 14.78
N CYS A 328 1.39 -6.38 14.88
CA CYS A 328 2.63 -6.59 15.62
C CYS A 328 2.36 -6.79 17.13
N THR A 329 3.21 -7.55 17.76
CA THR A 329 3.17 -7.70 19.21
C THR A 329 3.80 -6.48 19.86
N ASN A 330 3.06 -5.75 20.67
CA ASN A 330 3.59 -4.65 21.48
C ASN A 330 4.61 -5.21 22.47
N VAL A 331 5.89 -5.04 22.19
CA VAL A 331 6.97 -5.48 23.07
C VAL A 331 7.38 -4.30 23.93
N GLY A 332 7.18 -4.40 25.24
CA GLY A 332 7.67 -3.41 26.20
C GLY A 332 9.19 -3.27 26.07
N ASN A 333 9.70 -2.04 26.22
CA ASN A 333 11.13 -1.80 26.19
C ASN A 333 11.84 -2.59 27.30
N VAL A 334 12.88 -3.35 26.95
CA VAL A 334 13.66 -4.18 27.89
C VAL A 334 14.20 -3.35 29.06
N ASN A 335 14.60 -2.10 28.80
CA ASN A 335 15.17 -1.18 29.80
C ASN A 335 14.10 -0.37 30.55
N ASN A 336 12.84 -0.39 30.06
CA ASN A 336 11.70 0.25 30.71
C ASN A 336 10.43 -0.58 30.49
N PRO A 337 10.32 -1.76 31.11
CA PRO A 337 9.22 -2.71 30.86
C PRO A 337 7.84 -2.19 31.28
N GLN A 338 7.75 -1.05 31.94
CA GLN A 338 6.51 -0.41 32.40
C GLN A 338 6.16 0.85 31.60
N GLY A 339 6.98 1.25 30.62
CA GLY A 339 6.85 2.54 29.94
C GLY A 339 6.45 2.41 28.49
N GLU A 340 7.40 2.39 27.62
CA GLU A 340 7.24 2.55 26.19
C GLU A 340 6.64 1.31 25.53
N VAL A 341 5.51 1.47 24.85
CA VAL A 341 4.93 0.47 23.96
C VAL A 341 5.39 0.80 22.55
N ARG A 342 6.09 -0.12 21.90
CA ARG A 342 6.58 0.07 20.53
C ARG A 342 5.48 -0.25 19.53
N GLY A 343 5.39 0.58 18.49
CA GLY A 343 4.48 0.40 17.37
C GLY A 343 4.98 -0.61 16.33
N CYS A 344 4.22 -0.72 15.25
CA CYS A 344 4.51 -1.62 14.14
C CYS A 344 5.41 -1.02 13.07
N LEU A 345 5.99 0.17 13.28
CA LEU A 345 6.94 0.81 12.39
C LEU A 345 8.38 0.48 12.80
N SER A 346 9.21 0.14 11.82
CA SER A 346 10.66 0.04 11.98
C SER A 346 11.33 0.92 10.94
N ILE A 347 12.33 1.70 11.35
CA ILE A 347 13.15 2.55 10.49
C ILE A 347 14.57 2.00 10.50
N TYR A 348 15.02 1.49 9.35
CA TYR A 348 16.37 0.95 9.19
C TYR A 348 17.25 1.92 8.41
N ASN A 349 18.35 2.34 8.99
CA ASN A 349 19.32 3.19 8.33
C ASN A 349 20.29 2.34 7.49
N THR A 350 20.20 2.45 6.17
CA THR A 350 21.00 1.62 5.25
C THR A 350 22.49 1.95 5.25
N THR A 351 22.88 3.11 5.81
CA THR A 351 24.28 3.54 5.86
C THR A 351 25.05 2.94 7.06
N ASN A 352 24.38 2.83 8.21
CA ASN A 352 25.04 2.39 9.45
C ASN A 352 24.43 1.14 10.09
N GLY A 353 23.33 0.62 9.53
CA GLY A 353 22.64 -0.57 10.02
C GLY A 353 21.82 -0.38 11.29
N ALA A 354 21.64 0.86 11.77
CA ALA A 354 20.85 1.13 12.96
C ALA A 354 19.34 0.93 12.68
N VAL A 355 18.63 0.42 13.68
CA VAL A 355 17.16 0.30 13.66
C VAL A 355 16.57 1.17 14.74
N VAL A 356 15.63 2.02 14.37
CA VAL A 356 14.79 2.78 15.28
C VAL A 356 13.37 2.21 15.20
N ILE A 357 12.79 1.93 16.36
CA ILE A 357 11.37 1.55 16.48
C ILE A 357 10.71 2.66 17.29
N PRO A 358 9.92 3.54 16.65
CA PRO A 358 9.27 4.64 17.33
C PRO A 358 8.32 4.14 18.44
N PRO A 359 8.16 4.90 19.54
CA PRO A 359 7.30 4.53 20.66
C PRO A 359 5.83 4.78 20.36
N ASP A 360 5.35 4.27 19.26
CA ASP A 360 3.97 4.51 18.88
C ASP A 360 3.18 3.22 18.66
N ASN A 361 1.89 3.35 18.56
CA ASN A 361 0.98 2.23 18.66
C ASN A 361 0.14 2.07 17.40
N GLY A 362 0.09 0.86 16.93
CA GLY A 362 -0.86 0.40 15.95
C GLY A 362 -0.23 -0.02 14.63
N ASP A 363 -1.08 -0.60 13.81
CA ASP A 363 -0.73 -1.10 12.50
C ASP A 363 -0.28 0.01 11.56
N VAL A 364 0.77 -0.24 10.79
CA VAL A 364 1.19 0.63 9.70
C VAL A 364 0.47 0.19 8.43
N THR A 365 -0.47 0.99 7.98
CA THR A 365 -1.33 0.66 6.85
C THR A 365 -0.96 1.39 5.55
N GLY A 366 -0.15 2.47 5.65
CA GLY A 366 0.31 3.23 4.51
C GLY A 366 1.65 3.90 4.78
N LEU A 367 2.50 3.93 3.75
CA LEU A 367 3.79 4.62 3.75
C LEU A 367 3.93 5.44 2.48
N GLN A 368 4.54 6.63 2.60
CA GLN A 368 4.88 7.46 1.45
C GLN A 368 6.08 8.33 1.75
N SER A 369 7.20 8.03 1.11
CA SER A 369 8.39 8.88 1.08
C SER A 369 8.23 10.05 0.12
N PHE A 370 9.03 11.10 0.33
CA PHE A 370 9.15 12.23 -0.56
C PHE A 370 10.50 12.21 -1.28
N THR A 371 10.50 12.61 -2.54
CA THR A 371 11.74 12.75 -3.33
C THR A 371 12.40 14.12 -3.16
N THR A 372 11.68 15.08 -2.59
CA THR A 372 12.09 16.49 -2.48
C THR A 372 12.18 17.00 -1.05
N ARG A 373 11.85 16.17 -0.05
CA ARG A 373 11.85 16.51 1.37
C ARG A 373 12.39 15.36 2.20
N ASP A 374 13.01 15.69 3.31
CA ASP A 374 13.57 14.75 4.29
C ASP A 374 12.47 14.19 5.21
N VAL A 375 11.33 13.80 4.65
CA VAL A 375 10.20 13.28 5.43
C VAL A 375 9.57 12.03 4.80
N VAL A 376 8.95 11.22 5.66
CA VAL A 376 8.06 10.12 5.28
C VAL A 376 6.74 10.26 6.01
N TYR A 377 5.66 10.16 5.27
CA TYR A 377 4.30 10.10 5.81
C TYR A 377 3.94 8.65 6.11
N VAL A 378 3.42 8.42 7.30
CA VAL A 378 3.05 7.08 7.79
C VAL A 378 1.61 7.11 8.29
N ALA A 379 0.78 6.24 7.74
CA ALA A 379 -0.53 5.93 8.31
C ALA A 379 -0.34 4.84 9.37
N GLU A 380 -0.39 5.23 10.64
CA GLU A 380 -0.09 4.35 11.78
C GLU A 380 -1.16 4.47 12.86
N GLY A 381 -1.76 3.34 13.24
CA GLY A 381 -2.82 3.30 14.25
C GLY A 381 -4.04 4.17 13.92
N GLY A 382 -4.28 4.42 12.62
CA GLY A 382 -5.34 5.31 12.14
C GLY A 382 -5.01 6.78 12.15
N ASN A 383 -3.81 7.18 12.59
CA ASN A 383 -3.31 8.55 12.52
C ASN A 383 -2.41 8.72 11.30
N LEU A 384 -2.31 9.96 10.81
CA LEU A 384 -1.30 10.32 9.83
C LEU A 384 -0.13 11.01 10.54
N ARG A 385 1.04 10.42 10.44
CA ARG A 385 2.27 10.87 11.08
C ARG A 385 3.30 11.29 10.05
N VAL A 386 4.14 12.24 10.41
CA VAL A 386 5.25 12.72 9.58
C VAL A 386 6.55 12.48 10.34
N TYR A 387 7.42 11.68 9.75
CA TYR A 387 8.74 11.37 10.31
C TYR A 387 9.82 12.14 9.57
N ASP A 388 10.72 12.77 10.33
CA ASP A 388 11.95 13.37 9.83
C ASP A 388 13.00 12.29 9.60
N THR A 389 13.51 12.20 8.37
CA THR A 389 14.47 11.16 7.97
C THR A 389 15.93 11.50 8.31
N LEU A 390 16.21 12.68 8.83
CA LEU A 390 17.53 13.04 9.34
C LEU A 390 17.70 12.62 10.81
N THR A 391 16.60 12.57 11.55
CA THR A 391 16.60 12.24 12.99
C THR A 391 15.91 10.92 13.32
N ASP A 392 15.26 10.28 12.33
CA ASP A 392 14.47 9.04 12.47
C ASP A 392 13.40 9.16 13.57
N SER A 393 12.80 10.34 13.70
CA SER A 393 11.81 10.68 14.73
C SER A 393 10.64 11.46 14.16
N LEU A 394 9.56 11.59 14.92
CA LEU A 394 8.45 12.45 14.55
C LEU A 394 8.93 13.89 14.33
N LEU A 395 8.49 14.48 13.20
CA LEU A 395 8.83 15.85 12.86
C LEU A 395 8.27 16.82 13.91
N VAL A 396 9.16 17.64 14.50
CA VAL A 396 8.80 18.69 15.45
C VAL A 396 8.82 20.03 14.73
N GLU A 397 7.67 20.50 14.29
CA GLU A 397 7.57 21.87 13.81
C GLU A 397 7.36 22.86 14.96
N SER A 398 8.19 23.92 14.97
CA SER A 398 8.16 24.96 15.99
C SER A 398 7.05 26.02 15.78
N THR A 399 6.16 25.87 14.82
CA THR A 399 5.18 26.89 14.42
C THR A 399 3.71 26.44 14.62
N ASN A 400 3.14 26.88 15.70
CA ASN A 400 1.81 27.47 15.96
C ASN A 400 0.52 26.68 15.82
N ASN A 401 0.42 25.45 15.31
CA ASN A 401 -0.88 24.77 15.26
C ASN A 401 -0.82 23.24 15.43
N ILE A 402 0.31 22.67 15.75
CA ILE A 402 0.42 21.22 16.01
C ILE A 402 0.31 21.04 17.53
N THR A 403 -0.82 20.55 17.98
CA THR A 403 -1.03 20.22 19.41
C THR A 403 -0.33 18.92 19.81
N GLU A 404 0.08 18.12 18.82
CA GLU A 404 0.90 16.92 18.98
C GLU A 404 2.00 16.92 17.92
N THR A 405 3.22 16.71 18.35
CA THR A 405 4.43 16.68 17.53
C THR A 405 4.28 15.70 16.35
N GLY A 406 4.41 16.19 15.13
CA GLY A 406 4.46 15.36 13.92
C GLY A 406 3.17 14.63 13.52
N THR A 407 2.03 14.94 14.13
CA THR A 407 0.75 14.29 13.82
C THR A 407 -0.20 15.26 13.14
N ILE A 408 -0.70 14.88 11.97
CA ILE A 408 -1.76 15.61 11.28
C ILE A 408 -3.10 15.07 11.76
N ILE A 409 -3.87 15.92 12.46
CA ILE A 409 -5.15 15.52 13.03
C ILE A 409 -6.22 15.50 11.95
N ILE A 410 -6.73 14.31 11.67
CA ILE A 410 -7.82 14.04 10.73
C ILE A 410 -8.94 13.33 11.46
N THR A 411 -10.17 13.76 11.24
CA THR A 411 -11.32 13.07 11.82
C THR A 411 -11.61 11.80 11.02
N GLY A 412 -11.29 10.65 11.57
CA GLY A 412 -11.47 9.34 10.94
C GLY A 412 -10.28 8.42 11.22
N TYR A 413 -10.27 7.26 10.59
CA TYR A 413 -9.19 6.29 10.67
C TYR A 413 -8.45 6.25 9.32
N ILE A 414 -7.21 6.72 9.30
CA ILE A 414 -6.39 6.75 8.08
C ILE A 414 -5.96 5.34 7.72
N ILE A 415 -6.12 5.00 6.44
CA ILE A 415 -5.80 3.66 5.90
C ILE A 415 -4.58 3.69 5.00
N ASP A 416 -4.46 4.70 4.13
CA ASP A 416 -3.33 4.79 3.20
C ASP A 416 -3.01 6.25 2.91
N VAL A 417 -1.81 6.50 2.38
CA VAL A 417 -1.32 7.83 2.04
C VAL A 417 -0.52 7.78 0.74
N LYS A 418 -0.75 8.76 -0.15
CA LYS A 418 0.00 8.90 -1.40
C LYS A 418 0.35 10.37 -1.65
N ALA A 419 1.62 10.64 -1.90
CA ALA A 419 2.07 11.95 -2.34
C ALA A 419 1.94 12.08 -3.86
N ILE A 420 1.46 13.24 -4.28
CA ILE A 420 1.35 13.60 -5.69
C ILE A 420 2.32 14.76 -5.92
N ASP A 421 3.57 14.42 -6.21
CA ASP A 421 4.58 15.40 -6.60
C ASP A 421 4.50 15.60 -8.11
N PHE A 422 4.31 16.82 -8.53
CA PHE A 422 4.37 17.21 -9.94
C PHE A 422 5.75 17.82 -10.20
N PHE A 423 6.73 17.00 -10.53
CA PHE A 423 8.05 17.43 -10.99
C PHE A 423 8.61 16.49 -12.04
#